data_b165b3c07d8651f939feea162eabaf35
#
_entry.id   b165b3c07d8651f939feea162eabaf35
#
_cell.length_a   1.000
_cell.length_b   1.000
_cell.length_c   1.000
_cell.angle_alpha   90.00
_cell.angle_beta   90.00
_cell.angle_gamma   90.00
#
_symmetry.space_group_name_H-M   'P 1'
#
loop_
_entity.id
_entity.type
_entity.pdbx_description
1 polymer ?
#
loop_
_entity_poly.entity_id
_entity_poly.type
_entity_poly.pdbx_seq_one_letter_code
_entity_poly.pdbx_strand_id
1 'polypeptide(L)'
;LVNAIYHHGPYQSFFIHDPKKRCIHKAAVRDRLLHHAIHRVIKPIFEPTFIYDSYASRDNKGLHKALQRLNKMAWKLSGNNTKTVWILKCDVQKFFDSINHSILLNLLKKKIRDNQALNLIVHVLKSFERKSDKGLPLGNLTSQLFANVYLDHLDQFIKRKLQVENYIRYV
;
A
#
# COMPACT_ATOMS: atom_id res chain seq x y z
N LEU A 1 -0.28 -8.06 27.00
CA LEU A 1 -0.13 -6.62 26.60
C LEU A 1 -1.05 -5.68 27.39
N VAL A 2 -1.59 -6.13 28.52
CA VAL A 2 -2.70 -5.42 29.18
C VAL A 2 -2.27 -4.09 29.82
N ASN A 3 -1.00 -3.83 30.06
CA ASN A 3 -0.52 -2.57 30.64
C ASN A 3 0.85 -2.10 30.09
N ALA A 4 1.33 -2.64 28.99
CA ALA A 4 2.61 -2.21 28.44
C ALA A 4 2.39 -1.05 27.44
N ILE A 5 2.83 0.13 27.81
CA ILE A 5 2.95 1.26 26.90
C ILE A 5 3.96 0.88 25.82
N TYR A 6 3.48 0.56 24.63
CA TYR A 6 4.36 0.29 23.50
C TYR A 6 4.96 1.60 22.98
N HIS A 7 6.27 1.64 22.91
CA HIS A 7 7.04 2.70 22.24
C HIS A 7 7.82 2.10 21.08
N HIS A 8 7.59 2.61 19.89
CA HIS A 8 8.36 2.22 18.71
C HIS A 8 9.79 2.77 18.81
N GLY A 9 10.75 1.91 18.55
CA GLY A 9 12.17 2.31 18.50
C GLY A 9 12.51 3.14 17.25
N PRO A 10 13.71 3.71 17.21
CA PRO A 10 14.18 4.48 16.06
C PRO A 10 14.39 3.60 14.84
N TYR A 11 14.19 4.17 13.65
CA TYR A 11 14.49 3.52 12.38
C TYR A 11 15.97 3.66 12.03
N GLN A 12 16.55 2.59 11.51
CA GLN A 12 17.86 2.62 10.85
C GLN A 12 17.65 2.88 9.37
N SER A 13 18.19 4.00 8.86
CA SER A 13 18.04 4.36 7.45
C SER A 13 19.26 3.96 6.66
N PHE A 14 19.06 3.38 5.48
CA PHE A 14 20.12 3.09 4.51
C PHE A 14 19.61 3.25 3.08
N PHE A 15 20.55 3.41 2.14
CA PHE A 15 20.19 3.58 0.73
C PHE A 15 20.40 2.28 -0.04
N ILE A 16 19.44 1.99 -0.92
CA ILE A 16 19.58 1.00 -1.98
C ILE A 16 19.59 1.71 -3.33
N HIS A 17 20.28 1.13 -4.32
CA HIS A 17 20.48 1.71 -5.65
C HIS A 17 20.04 0.73 -6.75
N ASP A 18 18.85 0.15 -6.63
CA ASP A 18 18.33 -0.79 -7.61
C ASP A 18 16.85 -0.51 -7.94
N PRO A 19 16.53 -0.10 -9.15
CA PRO A 19 17.34 0.64 -10.16
C PRO A 19 17.46 2.13 -9.80
N LYS A 20 16.71 2.62 -8.82
CA LYS A 20 16.71 4.00 -8.36
C LYS A 20 17.17 4.08 -6.91
N LYS A 21 17.85 5.16 -6.56
CA LYS A 21 18.22 5.44 -5.17
C LYS A 21 16.96 5.58 -4.31
N ARG A 22 16.84 4.71 -3.30
CA ARG A 22 15.73 4.72 -2.32
C ARG A 22 16.30 4.69 -0.92
N CYS A 23 15.74 5.50 -0.03
CA CYS A 23 16.02 5.44 1.40
C CYS A 23 15.07 4.44 2.05
N ILE A 24 15.63 3.37 2.62
CA ILE A 24 14.88 2.34 3.34
C ILE A 24 14.99 2.62 4.83
N HIS A 25 13.89 2.50 5.55
CA HIS A 25 13.78 2.72 6.99
C HIS A 25 13.51 1.39 7.70
N LYS A 26 14.58 0.75 8.17
CA LYS A 26 14.52 -0.54 8.85
C LYS A 26 14.16 -0.35 10.31
N ALA A 27 13.03 -0.90 10.74
CA ALA A 27 12.65 -0.97 12.15
C ALA A 27 13.49 -2.01 12.92
N ALA A 28 13.63 -1.85 14.24
CA ALA A 28 14.24 -2.85 15.12
C ALA A 28 13.50 -4.20 15.04
N VAL A 29 14.16 -5.29 15.42
CA VAL A 29 13.59 -6.65 15.32
C VAL A 29 12.25 -6.75 16.08
N ARG A 30 12.20 -6.22 17.31
CA ARG A 30 10.98 -6.17 18.12
C ARG A 30 9.83 -5.47 17.39
N ASP A 31 10.10 -4.32 16.78
CA ASP A 31 9.09 -3.52 16.11
C ASP A 31 8.66 -4.18 14.79
N ARG A 32 9.59 -4.86 14.08
CA ARG A 32 9.24 -5.67 12.91
C ARG A 32 8.29 -6.83 13.26
N LEU A 33 8.48 -7.49 14.41
CA LEU A 33 7.53 -8.51 14.87
C LEU A 33 6.14 -7.93 15.08
N LEU A 34 6.04 -6.71 15.64
CA LEU A 34 4.77 -6.02 15.77
C LEU A 34 4.17 -5.67 14.39
N HIS A 35 4.97 -5.15 13.46
CA HIS A 35 4.51 -4.90 12.09
C HIS A 35 3.95 -6.17 11.43
N HIS A 36 4.60 -7.33 11.63
CA HIS A 36 4.10 -8.62 11.15
C HIS A 36 2.79 -9.02 11.82
N ALA A 37 2.66 -8.86 13.13
CA ALA A 37 1.43 -9.17 13.88
C ALA A 37 0.26 -8.30 13.39
N ILE A 38 0.45 -6.98 13.29
CA ILE A 38 -0.55 -6.04 12.76
C ILE A 38 -0.95 -6.43 11.34
N HIS A 39 0.03 -6.66 10.46
CA HIS A 39 -0.23 -7.06 9.08
C HIS A 39 -1.06 -8.35 9.00
N ARG A 40 -0.68 -9.38 9.79
CA ARG A 40 -1.37 -10.68 9.80
C ARG A 40 -2.85 -10.57 10.20
N VAL A 41 -3.16 -9.67 11.13
CA VAL A 41 -4.55 -9.46 11.61
C VAL A 41 -5.34 -8.58 10.64
N ILE A 42 -4.73 -7.52 10.11
CA ILE A 42 -5.44 -6.52 9.31
C ILE A 42 -5.60 -6.94 7.85
N LYS A 43 -4.60 -7.63 7.27
CA LYS A 43 -4.63 -8.05 5.86
C LYS A 43 -5.91 -8.81 5.47
N PRO A 44 -6.39 -9.84 6.21
CA PRO A 44 -7.61 -10.55 5.86
C PRO A 44 -8.87 -9.68 5.84
N ILE A 45 -8.86 -8.55 6.57
CA ILE A 45 -10.00 -7.62 6.63
C ILE A 45 -10.09 -6.78 5.35
N PHE A 46 -8.93 -6.38 4.80
CA PHE A 46 -8.86 -5.47 3.66
C PHE A 46 -8.63 -6.17 2.31
N GLU A 47 -7.88 -7.27 2.27
CA GLU A 47 -7.53 -7.98 1.05
C GLU A 47 -8.74 -8.32 0.15
N PRO A 48 -9.90 -8.78 0.69
CA PRO A 48 -11.08 -9.08 -0.12
C PRO A 48 -11.74 -7.84 -0.75
N THR A 49 -11.41 -6.63 -0.29
CA THR A 49 -12.00 -5.40 -0.79
C THR A 49 -11.23 -4.78 -1.94
N PHE A 50 -9.96 -5.16 -2.09
CA PHE A 50 -9.12 -4.64 -3.16
C PHE A 50 -9.59 -5.13 -4.53
N ILE A 51 -9.52 -4.26 -5.51
CA ILE A 51 -9.83 -4.65 -6.89
C ILE A 51 -8.92 -5.81 -7.36
N TYR A 52 -9.44 -6.62 -8.30
CA TYR A 52 -8.66 -7.72 -8.85
C TYR A 52 -7.32 -7.26 -9.45
N ASP A 53 -7.32 -6.15 -10.18
CA ASP A 53 -6.19 -5.65 -10.95
C ASP A 53 -5.24 -4.72 -10.16
N SER A 54 -5.18 -4.85 -8.82
CA SER A 54 -4.13 -4.30 -7.95
C SER A 54 -3.08 -5.37 -7.67
N TYR A 55 -1.81 -5.11 -7.95
CA TYR A 55 -0.77 -6.15 -8.02
C TYR A 55 0.40 -5.99 -7.05
N ALA A 56 0.64 -4.82 -6.48
CA ALA A 56 1.78 -4.63 -5.59
C ALA A 56 1.51 -5.17 -4.18
N SER A 57 2.51 -5.84 -3.60
CA SER A 57 2.52 -6.30 -2.20
C SER A 57 1.28 -7.13 -1.78
N ARG A 58 0.79 -7.96 -2.69
CA ARG A 58 -0.33 -8.88 -2.49
C ARG A 58 0.06 -10.31 -2.81
N ASP A 59 -0.51 -11.29 -2.08
CA ASP A 59 -0.25 -12.71 -2.33
C ASP A 59 -0.73 -13.13 -3.72
N ASN A 60 0.03 -13.97 -4.36
CA ASN A 60 -0.27 -14.48 -5.70
C ASN A 60 -0.41 -13.39 -6.78
N LYS A 61 0.09 -12.18 -6.54
CA LYS A 61 0.16 -11.06 -7.48
C LYS A 61 1.62 -10.77 -7.85
N GLY A 62 2.00 -9.55 -8.03
CA GLY A 62 3.38 -9.12 -8.32
C GLY A 62 3.58 -8.68 -9.76
N LEU A 63 4.81 -8.25 -10.08
CA LEU A 63 5.14 -7.60 -11.35
C LEU A 63 4.84 -8.47 -12.57
N HIS A 64 5.29 -9.74 -12.55
CA HIS A 64 5.09 -10.62 -13.71
C HIS A 64 3.61 -10.83 -14.04
N LYS A 65 2.77 -11.03 -13.01
CA LYS A 65 1.32 -11.17 -13.23
C LYS A 65 0.66 -9.87 -13.70
N ALA A 66 1.13 -8.72 -13.21
CA ALA A 66 0.68 -7.42 -13.69
C ALA A 66 0.99 -7.23 -15.19
N LEU A 67 2.22 -7.57 -15.61
CA LEU A 67 2.63 -7.51 -17.02
C LEU A 67 1.84 -8.48 -17.90
N GLN A 68 1.65 -9.71 -17.45
CA GLN A 68 0.81 -10.69 -18.17
C GLN A 68 -0.63 -10.18 -18.33
N ARG A 69 -1.17 -9.56 -17.28
CA ARG A 69 -2.52 -8.98 -17.33
C ARG A 69 -2.59 -7.80 -18.28
N LEU A 70 -1.61 -6.90 -18.23
CA LEU A 70 -1.49 -5.76 -19.14
C LEU A 70 -1.45 -6.23 -20.60
N ASN A 71 -0.61 -7.22 -20.91
CA ASN A 71 -0.49 -7.78 -22.25
C ASN A 71 -1.80 -8.39 -22.74
N LYS A 72 -2.52 -9.14 -21.88
CA LYS A 72 -3.84 -9.68 -22.22
C LYS A 72 -4.86 -8.59 -22.52
N MET A 73 -4.88 -7.52 -21.75
CA MET A 73 -5.76 -6.37 -21.98
C MET A 73 -5.40 -5.66 -23.31
N ALA A 74 -4.13 -5.37 -23.53
CA ALA A 74 -3.65 -4.72 -24.75
C ALA A 74 -3.97 -5.57 -25.99
N TRP A 75 -3.73 -6.88 -25.94
CA TRP A 75 -4.04 -7.80 -27.03
C TRP A 75 -5.54 -7.80 -27.37
N LYS A 76 -6.40 -7.90 -26.33
CA LYS A 76 -7.86 -7.85 -26.53
C LYS A 76 -8.32 -6.54 -27.15
N LEU A 77 -7.81 -5.40 -26.62
CA LEU A 77 -8.20 -4.07 -27.10
C LEU A 77 -7.70 -3.78 -28.52
N SER A 78 -6.50 -4.26 -28.84
CA SER A 78 -5.92 -4.08 -30.19
C SER A 78 -6.48 -5.02 -31.25
N GLY A 79 -7.38 -5.92 -30.89
CA GLY A 79 -7.86 -6.97 -31.80
C GLY A 79 -6.70 -7.81 -32.34
N ASN A 80 -5.90 -8.40 -31.44
CA ASN A 80 -4.70 -9.19 -31.78
C ASN A 80 -3.61 -8.36 -32.50
N ASN A 81 -3.35 -7.16 -32.01
CA ASN A 81 -2.38 -6.22 -32.56
C ASN A 81 -2.70 -5.65 -33.97
N THR A 82 -3.96 -5.68 -34.36
CA THR A 82 -4.42 -5.08 -35.62
C THR A 82 -4.76 -3.60 -35.51
N LYS A 83 -5.00 -3.09 -34.28
CA LYS A 83 -5.38 -1.71 -34.01
C LYS A 83 -4.43 -1.06 -33.01
N THR A 84 -4.22 0.23 -33.16
CA THR A 84 -3.48 1.04 -32.16
C THR A 84 -4.27 1.14 -30.85
N VAL A 85 -3.58 0.93 -29.72
CA VAL A 85 -4.12 1.09 -28.37
C VAL A 85 -3.31 2.13 -27.63
N TRP A 86 -4.00 3.06 -26.98
CA TRP A 86 -3.39 4.08 -26.15
C TRP A 86 -3.39 3.66 -24.69
N ILE A 87 -2.24 3.81 -24.01
CA ILE A 87 -2.09 3.50 -22.60
C ILE A 87 -1.72 4.77 -21.85
N LEU A 88 -2.56 5.19 -20.91
CA LEU A 88 -2.25 6.26 -19.96
C LEU A 88 -1.49 5.65 -18.77
N LYS A 89 -0.22 6.05 -18.60
CA LYS A 89 0.60 5.68 -17.46
C LYS A 89 0.71 6.86 -16.51
N CYS A 90 0.21 6.68 -15.27
CA CYS A 90 0.32 7.67 -14.20
C CYS A 90 1.29 7.17 -13.12
N ASP A 91 2.00 8.09 -12.48
CA ASP A 91 2.86 7.80 -11.32
C ASP A 91 2.68 8.89 -10.26
N VAL A 92 2.70 8.51 -8.99
CA VAL A 92 2.58 9.44 -7.88
C VAL A 92 3.95 9.69 -7.26
N GLN A 93 4.45 10.90 -7.47
CA GLN A 93 5.76 11.29 -6.94
C GLN A 93 5.80 11.20 -5.41
N LYS A 94 6.81 10.52 -4.87
CA LYS A 94 7.02 10.37 -3.42
C LYS A 94 5.76 9.90 -2.68
N PHE A 95 5.06 8.92 -3.25
CA PHE A 95 3.77 8.44 -2.74
C PHE A 95 3.82 8.12 -1.24
N PHE A 96 4.78 7.30 -0.79
CA PHE A 96 4.90 6.92 0.63
C PHE A 96 5.11 8.12 1.55
N ASP A 97 5.88 9.13 1.14
CA ASP A 97 6.11 10.36 1.91
C ASP A 97 4.85 11.27 1.95
N SER A 98 3.93 11.09 1.01
CA SER A 98 2.73 11.93 0.87
C SER A 98 1.48 11.39 1.55
N ILE A 99 1.49 10.13 2.01
CA ILE A 99 0.32 9.51 2.66
C ILE A 99 -0.03 10.28 3.94
N ASN A 100 -1.24 10.81 3.99
CA ASN A 100 -1.77 11.51 5.16
C ASN A 100 -2.29 10.51 6.19
N HIS A 101 -1.83 10.61 7.45
CA HIS A 101 -2.16 9.69 8.52
C HIS A 101 -3.63 9.78 8.93
N SER A 102 -4.18 10.99 9.00
CA SER A 102 -5.58 11.20 9.38
C SER A 102 -6.54 10.57 8.35
N ILE A 103 -6.25 10.73 7.05
CA ILE A 103 -7.03 10.08 5.99
C ILE A 103 -6.91 8.56 6.09
N LEU A 104 -5.68 8.05 6.22
CA LEU A 104 -5.44 6.61 6.35
C LEU A 104 -6.18 6.01 7.56
N LEU A 105 -6.11 6.67 8.72
CA LEU A 105 -6.81 6.23 9.93
C LEU A 105 -8.33 6.22 9.74
N ASN A 106 -8.88 7.21 9.04
CA ASN A 106 -10.32 7.23 8.74
C ASN A 106 -10.72 6.05 7.82
N LEU A 107 -9.86 5.66 6.87
CA LEU A 107 -10.10 4.48 6.02
C LEU A 107 -10.03 3.18 6.84
N LEU A 108 -9.06 3.06 7.74
CA LEU A 108 -8.91 1.90 8.63
C LEU A 108 -10.09 1.75 9.59
N LYS A 109 -10.56 2.86 10.20
CA LYS A 109 -11.71 2.90 11.12
C LYS A 109 -13.01 2.41 10.48
N LYS A 110 -13.17 2.48 9.17
CA LYS A 110 -14.35 1.95 8.50
C LYS A 110 -14.54 0.45 8.71
N LYS A 111 -13.47 -0.29 8.97
CA LYS A 111 -13.48 -1.76 9.11
C LYS A 111 -12.93 -2.26 10.44
N ILE A 112 -12.04 -1.53 11.08
CA ILE A 112 -11.47 -1.87 12.37
C ILE A 112 -12.26 -1.12 13.45
N ARG A 113 -12.95 -1.86 14.32
CA ARG A 113 -13.73 -1.29 15.42
C ARG A 113 -13.02 -1.32 16.77
N ASP A 114 -11.97 -2.12 16.89
CA ASP A 114 -11.20 -2.25 18.11
C ASP A 114 -10.32 -1.01 18.32
N ASN A 115 -10.64 -0.25 19.37
CA ASN A 115 -9.94 0.97 19.71
C ASN A 115 -8.49 0.71 20.16
N GLN A 116 -8.19 -0.44 20.78
CA GLN A 116 -6.83 -0.79 21.20
C GLN A 116 -5.96 -1.04 19.96
N ALA A 117 -6.47 -1.79 19.00
CA ALA A 117 -5.80 -2.00 17.73
C ALA A 117 -5.58 -0.69 16.96
N LEU A 118 -6.59 0.19 16.91
CA LEU A 118 -6.46 1.51 16.27
C LEU A 118 -5.42 2.39 16.96
N ASN A 119 -5.39 2.41 18.30
CA ASN A 119 -4.39 3.16 19.05
C ASN A 119 -2.98 2.63 18.78
N LEU A 120 -2.81 1.31 18.70
CA LEU A 120 -1.53 0.71 18.33
C LEU A 120 -1.08 1.13 16.93
N ILE A 121 -1.99 1.15 15.97
CA ILE A 121 -1.70 1.62 14.61
C ILE A 121 -1.31 3.10 14.62
N VAL A 122 -1.98 3.95 15.41
CA VAL A 122 -1.61 5.37 15.57
C VAL A 122 -0.19 5.50 16.10
N HIS A 123 0.23 4.72 17.10
CA HIS A 123 1.62 4.73 17.58
C HIS A 123 2.61 4.33 16.50
N VAL A 124 2.29 3.32 15.69
CA VAL A 124 3.12 2.90 14.56
C VAL A 124 3.21 3.99 13.50
N LEU A 125 2.13 4.66 13.16
CA LEU A 125 2.13 5.75 12.18
C LEU A 125 2.93 6.96 12.67
N LYS A 126 2.73 7.38 13.91
CA LYS A 126 3.45 8.50 14.53
C LYS A 126 4.93 8.23 14.76
N SER A 127 5.38 6.96 14.74
CA SER A 127 6.80 6.62 14.84
C SER A 127 7.62 7.07 13.62
N PHE A 128 6.95 7.44 12.53
CA PHE A 128 7.60 7.93 11.32
C PHE A 128 6.77 9.04 10.66
N GLU A 129 7.32 10.23 10.65
CA GLU A 129 6.74 11.38 9.96
C GLU A 129 7.81 12.07 9.09
N ARG A 130 7.53 12.24 7.80
CA ARG A 130 8.34 13.08 6.90
C ARG A 130 7.98 14.55 7.01
N LYS A 131 6.71 14.81 7.21
CA LYS A 131 6.10 16.11 7.50
C LYS A 131 5.01 15.84 8.52
N SER A 132 4.56 16.88 9.22
CA SER A 132 3.46 16.76 10.18
C SER A 132 2.29 15.98 9.58
N ASP A 133 1.86 14.92 10.24
CA ASP A 133 0.75 14.01 9.89
C ASP A 133 0.89 13.31 8.53
N LYS A 134 2.12 13.15 7.99
CA LYS A 134 2.37 12.49 6.70
C LYS A 134 3.61 11.61 6.69
N GLY A 135 3.51 10.54 5.91
CA GLY A 135 4.60 9.67 5.55
C GLY A 135 4.48 8.25 6.08
N LEU A 136 4.90 7.29 5.27
CA LEU A 136 5.08 5.90 5.67
C LEU A 136 6.52 5.47 5.41
N PRO A 137 7.16 4.75 6.34
CA PRO A 137 8.53 4.28 6.16
C PRO A 137 8.59 3.19 5.10
N LEU A 138 9.47 3.38 4.11
CA LEU A 138 9.77 2.33 3.14
C LEU A 138 10.55 1.18 3.81
N GLY A 139 10.13 -0.06 3.56
CA GLY A 139 10.78 -1.27 4.06
C GLY A 139 10.01 -1.99 5.17
N ASN A 140 8.85 -1.49 5.59
CA ASN A 140 7.99 -2.16 6.58
C ASN A 140 6.74 -2.78 5.96
N LEU A 141 6.35 -3.94 6.46
CA LEU A 141 5.23 -4.71 5.92
C LEU A 141 3.88 -3.98 6.10
N THR A 142 3.70 -3.30 7.23
CA THR A 142 2.49 -2.48 7.46
C THR A 142 2.38 -1.32 6.47
N SER A 143 3.50 -0.69 6.11
CA SER A 143 3.49 0.41 5.13
C SER A 143 2.97 -0.03 3.77
N GLN A 144 3.31 -1.25 3.33
CA GLN A 144 2.82 -1.81 2.08
C GLN A 144 1.31 -2.07 2.12
N LEU A 145 0.80 -2.62 3.23
CA LEU A 145 -0.63 -2.84 3.41
C LEU A 145 -1.39 -1.51 3.49
N PHE A 146 -0.89 -0.55 4.26
CA PHE A 146 -1.50 0.76 4.42
C PHE A 146 -1.52 1.56 3.10
N ALA A 147 -0.48 1.44 2.29
CA ALA A 147 -0.44 2.00 0.94
C ALA A 147 -1.56 1.42 0.06
N ASN A 148 -1.78 0.10 0.11
CA ASN A 148 -2.88 -0.55 -0.61
C ASN A 148 -4.25 -0.11 -0.09
N VAL A 149 -4.45 -0.01 1.23
CA VAL A 149 -5.70 0.51 1.83
C VAL A 149 -5.97 1.95 1.40
N TYR A 150 -4.93 2.79 1.37
CA TYR A 150 -5.05 4.18 0.95
C TYR A 150 -5.46 4.32 -0.52
N LEU A 151 -4.83 3.53 -1.40
CA LEU A 151 -5.09 3.56 -2.84
C LEU A 151 -6.36 2.81 -3.25
N ASP A 152 -6.87 1.90 -2.43
CA ASP A 152 -8.11 1.19 -2.74
C ASP A 152 -9.27 2.16 -2.97
N HIS A 153 -9.29 3.29 -2.27
CA HIS A 153 -10.31 4.32 -2.49
C HIS A 153 -10.26 4.90 -3.91
N LEU A 154 -9.05 5.13 -4.44
CA LEU A 154 -8.84 5.55 -5.83
C LEU A 154 -9.23 4.43 -6.80
N ASP A 155 -8.84 3.19 -6.50
CA ASP A 155 -9.19 2.02 -7.32
C ASP A 155 -10.71 1.85 -7.45
N GLN A 156 -11.44 1.96 -6.34
CA GLN A 156 -12.90 1.88 -6.31
C GLN A 156 -13.55 3.03 -7.09
N PHE A 157 -13.01 4.24 -6.99
CA PHE A 157 -13.48 5.39 -7.76
C PHE A 157 -13.32 5.15 -9.27
N ILE A 158 -12.14 4.72 -9.71
CA ILE A 158 -11.84 4.45 -11.12
C ILE A 158 -12.73 3.32 -11.65
N LYS A 159 -12.83 2.22 -10.91
CA LYS A 159 -13.59 1.04 -11.37
C LYS A 159 -15.11 1.21 -11.30
N ARG A 160 -15.63 1.83 -10.25
CA ARG A 160 -17.07 1.88 -9.98
C ARG A 160 -17.72 3.18 -10.43
N LYS A 161 -17.05 4.33 -10.22
CA LYS A 161 -17.62 5.63 -10.55
C LYS A 161 -17.28 6.07 -11.97
N LEU A 162 -16.01 5.92 -12.38
CA LEU A 162 -15.59 6.22 -13.74
C LEU A 162 -15.82 5.06 -14.71
N GLN A 163 -16.13 3.86 -14.21
CA GLN A 163 -16.41 2.64 -14.99
C GLN A 163 -15.28 2.25 -15.96
N VAL A 164 -14.02 2.56 -15.60
CA VAL A 164 -12.86 2.20 -16.42
C VAL A 164 -12.61 0.70 -16.32
N GLU A 165 -12.91 -0.07 -17.35
CA GLU A 165 -12.74 -1.51 -17.37
C GLU A 165 -11.28 -1.93 -17.33
N ASN A 166 -10.44 -1.32 -18.17
CA ASN A 166 -9.04 -1.69 -18.35
C ASN A 166 -8.13 -0.79 -17.50
N TYR A 167 -8.06 -1.09 -16.21
CA TYR A 167 -7.27 -0.38 -15.23
C TYR A 167 -6.43 -1.37 -14.42
N ILE A 168 -5.14 -1.10 -14.30
CA ILE A 168 -4.19 -1.88 -13.50
C ILE A 168 -3.41 -0.93 -12.59
N ARG A 169 -3.23 -1.33 -11.33
CA ARG A 169 -2.36 -0.63 -10.39
C ARG A 169 -1.19 -1.51 -9.95
N TYR A 170 0.00 -0.93 -10.00
CA TYR A 170 1.23 -1.48 -9.43
C TYR A 170 2.01 -0.35 -8.75
N VAL A 171 1.89 -0.26 -7.42
CA VAL A 171 2.56 0.76 -6.59
C VAL A 171 3.23 0.11 -5.40
#